data_30e75693256c69e4d0a97a28a09d5027
#
_entry.id   30e75693256c69e4d0a97a28a09d5027
#
_cell.length_a   1.000
_cell.length_b   1.000
_cell.length_c   1.000
_cell.angle_alpha   90.00
_cell.angle_beta   90.00
_cell.angle_gamma   90.00
#
_symmetry.space_group_name_H-M   'P 1'
#
loop_
_entity.id
_entity.type
_entity.pdbx_description
1 polymer ?
#
loop_
_entity_poly.entity_id
_entity_poly.type
_entity_poly.pdbx_seq_one_letter_code
_entity_poly.pdbx_strand_id
1 'polypeptide(L)'
;MKLKRLTALLVAAALSLSLSLAGCGGDSASAGESAPAPTEPAATQTPEAAEGSDQAVILDENGEVYAELEATDAATEYPVTLTDQAGREVTIESQPETLVSGYYISTSLLIALGLEDNLVGIEAKADTRPIYALSAPQLLELPSVGTAKEFDLEGCAALAPDLVILPLKLQDAAESLAELGITALVVNPEDQALLEEAITLIGKATNTGVRASELLDFTYTQEARLTETLADAERPSVYLAGNSDFLSTAGDAMYQSDMIRMAGGVNAAAELTDTYWAQVSYEQVLAWNPDYIILASDASYTVDDVLADPNLAGCAEVENGNVYQIPGDAEAWDSPVPSGILGAVWLSSVLHPDLCSEADSIAVMNEFYETFYGFTYREN
;
A
#
# COMPACT_ATOMS: atom_id res chain seq x y z
N MET A 1 27.62 -2.20 -5.59
CA MET A 1 27.21 -2.97 -4.41
C MET A 1 25.86 -3.54 -4.75
N LYS A 2 25.70 -4.86 -4.81
CA LYS A 2 24.44 -5.52 -5.20
C LYS A 2 23.48 -5.39 -4.02
N LEU A 3 22.45 -4.56 -4.14
CA LEU A 3 21.30 -4.57 -3.24
C LEU A 3 20.51 -5.85 -3.54
N LYS A 4 20.49 -6.77 -2.60
CA LYS A 4 19.65 -7.97 -2.70
C LYS A 4 18.22 -7.57 -2.36
N ARG A 5 17.31 -7.87 -3.26
CA ARG A 5 15.87 -7.68 -3.02
C ARG A 5 15.41 -8.69 -1.97
N LEU A 6 14.68 -8.19 -0.99
CA LEU A 6 14.03 -8.99 0.04
C LEU A 6 12.53 -9.09 -0.26
N THR A 7 12.04 -10.32 -0.22
CA THR A 7 10.60 -10.57 -0.22
C THR A 7 10.18 -10.73 1.24
N ALA A 8 9.33 -9.84 1.74
CA ALA A 8 8.83 -9.93 3.11
C ALA A 8 7.79 -11.04 3.20
N LEU A 9 7.97 -11.98 4.12
CA LEU A 9 7.00 -13.02 4.44
C LEU A 9 6.46 -12.74 5.86
N LEU A 10 5.18 -12.44 5.96
CA LEU A 10 4.51 -12.26 7.26
C LEU A 10 4.17 -13.65 7.85
N VAL A 11 4.76 -13.99 8.96
CA VAL A 11 4.39 -15.21 9.72
C VAL A 11 3.80 -14.79 11.06
N ALA A 12 2.49 -14.95 11.20
CA ALA A 12 1.82 -14.87 12.50
C ALA A 12 2.12 -16.14 13.29
N ALA A 13 3.01 -16.06 14.28
CA ALA A 13 3.33 -17.20 15.14
C ALA A 13 2.38 -17.25 16.33
N ALA A 14 1.39 -18.17 16.28
CA ALA A 14 0.62 -18.56 17.46
C ALA A 14 1.47 -19.51 18.32
N LEU A 15 1.99 -19.03 19.46
CA LEU A 15 2.66 -19.88 20.44
C LEU A 15 1.62 -20.60 21.31
N SER A 16 1.42 -21.91 21.08
CA SER A 16 0.74 -22.81 22.00
C SER A 16 1.72 -23.32 23.06
N LEU A 17 1.55 -22.87 24.29
CA LEU A 17 2.31 -23.32 25.46
C LEU A 17 1.82 -24.69 25.93
N SER A 18 2.58 -25.76 25.69
CA SER A 18 2.33 -27.09 26.25
C SER A 18 3.11 -27.25 27.55
N LEU A 19 2.36 -27.32 28.68
CA LEU A 19 2.90 -27.68 29.98
C LEU A 19 3.12 -29.20 30.03
N SER A 20 4.35 -29.65 30.20
CA SER A 20 4.71 -31.02 30.55
C SER A 20 4.90 -31.15 32.06
N LEU A 21 4.01 -31.91 32.70
CA LEU A 21 4.18 -32.41 34.07
C LEU A 21 5.12 -33.62 34.04
N ALA A 22 6.20 -33.56 34.83
CA ALA A 22 6.96 -34.73 35.22
C ALA A 22 6.65 -35.04 36.70
N GLY A 23 6.13 -36.25 36.94
CA GLY A 23 5.86 -36.74 38.27
C GLY A 23 7.02 -37.56 38.85
N CYS A 24 7.05 -37.62 40.18
CA CYS A 24 7.56 -38.77 41.02
C CYS A 24 7.01 -38.57 42.42
N GLY A 25 6.25 -39.42 42.91
CA GLY A 25 6.33 -40.71 43.54
C GLY A 25 6.44 -40.64 45.06
N GLY A 26 5.55 -41.30 45.78
CA GLY A 26 5.84 -41.77 47.14
C GLY A 26 4.75 -41.63 48.22
N ASP A 27 3.98 -42.63 48.34
CA ASP A 27 3.41 -43.34 49.52
C ASP A 27 2.72 -42.65 50.70
N SER A 28 1.51 -43.20 50.95
CA SER A 28 0.92 -43.76 52.17
C SER A 28 0.09 -42.91 53.15
N ALA A 29 -1.14 -43.28 53.13
CA ALA A 29 -2.03 -43.69 54.29
C ALA A 29 -2.87 -42.67 55.04
N SER A 30 -4.16 -43.00 55.03
CA SER A 30 -5.11 -43.08 56.17
C SER A 30 -6.04 -41.93 56.55
N ALA A 31 -7.29 -42.15 56.19
CA ALA A 31 -8.54 -42.04 56.99
C ALA A 31 -8.83 -40.69 57.72
N GLY A 32 -10.06 -40.20 57.49
CA GLY A 32 -10.75 -39.30 58.40
C GLY A 32 -11.89 -38.50 57.77
N GLU A 33 -13.06 -39.03 57.91
CA GLU A 33 -14.41 -38.55 57.60
C GLU A 33 -14.75 -37.26 58.35
N SER A 34 -15.31 -36.26 57.66
CA SER A 34 -16.43 -35.41 58.12
C SER A 34 -16.69 -34.24 57.13
N ALA A 35 -17.87 -34.24 56.56
CA ALA A 35 -18.55 -33.02 56.12
C ALA A 35 -19.36 -32.46 57.30
N PRO A 36 -19.98 -31.25 57.34
CA PRO A 36 -20.33 -30.30 56.28
C PRO A 36 -20.24 -28.78 56.64
N ALA A 37 -20.48 -27.94 55.71
CA ALA A 37 -21.45 -26.84 55.64
C ALA A 37 -20.91 -25.60 54.88
N PRO A 38 -21.78 -24.75 54.27
CA PRO A 38 -21.48 -23.96 53.09
C PRO A 38 -20.95 -22.57 53.45
N THR A 39 -20.01 -22.09 52.66
CA THR A 39 -19.54 -20.70 52.74
C THR A 39 -19.68 -20.02 51.36
N GLU A 40 -20.10 -18.80 51.42
CA GLU A 40 -20.43 -17.83 50.36
C GLU A 40 -19.43 -17.74 49.19
N PRO A 41 -19.89 -17.24 48.02
CA PRO A 41 -19.03 -17.15 46.83
C PRO A 41 -17.98 -16.05 46.96
N ALA A 42 -16.73 -16.45 46.87
CA ALA A 42 -15.60 -15.55 46.73
C ALA A 42 -15.67 -14.82 45.38
N ALA A 43 -15.45 -13.53 45.45
CA ALA A 43 -15.38 -12.62 44.31
C ALA A 43 -14.43 -13.14 43.20
N THR A 44 -14.96 -13.26 42.01
CA THR A 44 -14.23 -13.53 40.80
C THR A 44 -13.29 -12.35 40.56
N GLN A 45 -12.00 -12.54 40.75
CA GLN A 45 -10.98 -11.63 40.22
C GLN A 45 -10.94 -11.83 38.73
N THR A 46 -11.30 -10.76 37.99
CA THR A 46 -11.04 -10.62 36.57
C THR A 46 -9.53 -10.70 36.36
N PRO A 47 -9.03 -11.50 35.44
CA PRO A 47 -7.61 -11.41 35.07
C PRO A 47 -7.36 -10.05 34.45
N GLU A 48 -6.43 -9.32 35.05
CA GLU A 48 -5.81 -8.14 34.49
C GLU A 48 -5.20 -8.55 33.14
N ALA A 49 -5.68 -7.95 32.04
CA ALA A 49 -5.14 -8.15 30.72
C ALA A 49 -3.67 -7.72 30.74
N ALA A 50 -2.78 -8.64 30.49
CA ALA A 50 -1.39 -8.32 30.20
C ALA A 50 -1.38 -7.55 28.88
N GLU A 51 -1.01 -6.29 28.93
CA GLU A 51 -0.60 -5.50 27.76
C GLU A 51 0.65 -6.16 27.15
N GLY A 52 0.44 -7.00 26.18
CA GLY A 52 1.47 -7.49 25.28
C GLY A 52 1.38 -6.64 24.03
N SER A 53 2.33 -5.78 23.78
CA SER A 53 2.55 -5.15 22.51
C SER A 53 2.85 -6.24 21.47
N ASP A 54 1.88 -6.62 20.65
CA ASP A 54 2.12 -7.40 19.44
C ASP A 54 2.83 -6.46 18.45
N GLN A 55 4.17 -6.43 18.50
CA GLN A 55 4.97 -5.82 17.47
C GLN A 55 4.90 -6.72 16.24
N ALA A 56 4.31 -6.22 15.15
CA ALA A 56 4.43 -6.86 13.86
C ALA A 56 5.90 -6.78 13.41
N VAL A 57 6.49 -7.90 13.06
CA VAL A 57 7.86 -7.97 12.56
C VAL A 57 7.84 -8.41 11.10
N ILE A 58 8.58 -7.71 10.27
CA ILE A 58 8.84 -8.14 8.89
C ILE A 58 10.05 -9.05 8.91
N LEU A 59 9.90 -10.27 8.42
CA LEU A 59 10.97 -11.25 8.31
C LEU A 59 11.55 -11.27 6.89
N ASP A 60 12.86 -11.43 6.79
CA ASP A 60 13.53 -11.66 5.51
C ASP A 60 13.32 -13.10 5.00
N GLU A 61 13.85 -13.41 3.80
CA GLU A 61 13.77 -14.73 3.17
C GLU A 61 14.39 -15.88 4.01
N ASN A 62 15.15 -15.55 5.06
CA ASN A 62 15.78 -16.48 6.00
C ASN A 62 15.03 -16.57 7.33
N GLY A 63 13.95 -15.80 7.51
CA GLY A 63 13.17 -15.70 8.75
C GLY A 63 13.84 -14.85 9.83
N GLU A 64 14.79 -13.98 9.45
CA GLU A 64 15.39 -12.98 10.36
C GLU A 64 14.57 -11.67 10.32
N VAL A 65 14.43 -11.01 11.47
CA VAL A 65 13.70 -9.75 11.58
C VAL A 65 14.39 -8.67 10.74
N TYR A 66 13.72 -8.24 9.68
CA TYR A 66 14.22 -7.22 8.77
C TYR A 66 13.88 -5.81 9.24
N ALA A 67 12.69 -5.62 9.77
CA ALA A 67 12.25 -4.39 10.39
C ALA A 67 11.31 -4.71 11.56
N GLU A 68 11.50 -4.01 12.67
CA GLU A 68 10.47 -3.89 13.69
C GLU A 68 9.61 -2.69 13.28
N LEU A 69 8.36 -2.95 12.87
CA LEU A 69 7.38 -1.89 12.75
C LEU A 69 7.13 -1.41 14.18
N GLU A 70 7.77 -0.32 14.56
CA GLU A 70 7.40 0.37 15.80
C GLU A 70 5.91 0.70 15.68
N ALA A 71 5.11 0.11 16.58
CA ALA A 71 3.71 0.45 16.67
C ALA A 71 3.56 1.98 16.70
N THR A 72 2.99 2.53 15.62
CA THR A 72 2.78 3.97 15.48
C THR A 72 1.54 4.43 16.25
N ASP A 73 0.99 3.55 17.11
CA ASP A 73 -0.22 3.79 17.90
C ASP A 73 -0.06 4.90 18.95
N ALA A 74 1.16 5.25 19.28
CA ALA A 74 1.42 6.37 20.18
C ALA A 74 1.23 7.71 19.46
N ALA A 75 0.54 8.64 20.13
CA ALA A 75 0.45 10.01 19.66
C ALA A 75 1.84 10.62 19.47
N THR A 76 2.04 11.33 18.35
CA THR A 76 3.32 11.99 18.08
C THR A 76 3.58 13.11 19.09
N GLU A 77 4.71 13.04 19.77
CA GLU A 77 5.17 14.13 20.64
C GLU A 77 5.95 15.16 19.80
N TYR A 78 5.53 16.43 19.86
CA TYR A 78 6.20 17.53 19.16
C TYR A 78 7.08 18.35 20.12
N PRO A 79 8.23 18.93 19.65
CA PRO A 79 8.73 18.81 18.27
C PRO A 79 9.19 17.40 17.92
N VAL A 80 8.96 16.99 16.69
CA VAL A 80 9.46 15.71 16.14
C VAL A 80 10.43 15.98 15.00
N THR A 81 11.55 15.26 14.98
CA THR A 81 12.50 15.30 13.86
C THR A 81 12.42 13.96 13.11
N LEU A 82 12.15 14.03 11.82
CA LEU A 82 11.97 12.90 10.93
C LEU A 82 12.98 12.96 9.80
N THR A 83 13.44 11.81 9.32
CA THR A 83 14.21 11.73 8.07
C THR A 83 13.22 11.47 6.94
N ASP A 84 13.19 12.37 5.96
CA ASP A 84 12.32 12.20 4.78
C ASP A 84 12.96 11.31 3.71
N GLN A 85 12.20 10.96 2.68
CA GLN A 85 12.67 10.05 1.62
C GLN A 85 13.67 10.69 0.64
N ALA A 86 14.03 11.97 0.82
CA ALA A 86 15.20 12.59 0.22
C ALA A 86 16.45 12.51 1.14
N GLY A 87 16.33 11.90 2.33
CA GLY A 87 17.40 11.80 3.32
C GLY A 87 17.64 13.07 4.11
N ARG A 88 16.68 14.03 4.13
CA ARG A 88 16.78 15.27 4.89
C ARG A 88 16.20 15.08 6.29
N GLU A 89 16.86 15.65 7.30
CA GLU A 89 16.28 15.77 8.64
C GLU A 89 15.32 16.97 8.66
N VAL A 90 14.05 16.74 8.95
CA VAL A 90 13.00 17.74 9.00
C VAL A 90 12.39 17.76 10.39
N THR A 91 12.43 18.94 11.06
CA THR A 91 11.81 19.13 12.36
C THR A 91 10.46 19.79 12.21
N ILE A 92 9.44 19.18 12.80
CA ILE A 92 8.06 19.68 12.86
C ILE A 92 7.84 20.12 14.31
N GLU A 93 7.67 21.43 14.53
CA GLU A 93 7.63 22.05 15.85
C GLU A 93 6.33 21.79 16.62
N SER A 94 5.22 21.64 15.90
CA SER A 94 3.88 21.36 16.45
C SER A 94 3.07 20.55 15.47
N GLN A 95 1.98 19.93 15.92
CA GLN A 95 1.06 19.22 15.02
C GLN A 95 0.57 20.18 13.93
N PRO A 96 0.77 19.83 12.62
CA PRO A 96 0.32 20.69 11.53
C PRO A 96 -1.21 20.67 11.44
N GLU A 97 -1.82 21.86 11.36
CA GLU A 97 -3.27 22.05 11.16
C GLU A 97 -3.63 22.36 9.71
N THR A 98 -2.67 22.97 8.96
CA THR A 98 -2.83 23.33 7.56
C THR A 98 -1.80 22.66 6.69
N LEU A 99 -2.26 21.92 5.67
CA LEU A 99 -1.44 21.08 4.80
C LEU A 99 -1.52 21.54 3.35
N VAL A 100 -0.40 21.42 2.64
CA VAL A 100 -0.37 21.49 1.18
C VAL A 100 0.21 20.20 0.62
N SER A 101 -0.44 19.61 -0.37
CA SER A 101 0.10 18.49 -1.14
C SER A 101 0.44 18.91 -2.56
N GLY A 102 1.69 18.72 -2.97
CA GLY A 102 2.14 18.94 -4.34
C GLY A 102 2.23 17.64 -5.15
N TYR A 103 1.60 16.55 -4.69
CA TYR A 103 1.72 15.24 -5.29
C TYR A 103 0.45 14.40 -5.09
N TYR A 104 -0.13 13.88 -6.18
CA TYR A 104 -1.41 13.16 -6.12
C TYR A 104 -1.39 11.93 -5.19
N ILE A 105 -0.26 11.22 -5.09
CA ILE A 105 -0.13 10.09 -4.16
C ILE A 105 -0.23 10.57 -2.71
N SER A 106 0.43 11.70 -2.39
CA SER A 106 0.31 12.30 -1.05
C SER A 106 -1.09 12.82 -0.77
N THR A 107 -1.76 13.41 -1.76
CA THR A 107 -3.14 13.89 -1.60
C THR A 107 -4.08 12.72 -1.31
N SER A 108 -3.98 11.62 -2.07
CA SER A 108 -4.75 10.40 -1.82
C SER A 108 -4.45 9.84 -0.43
N LEU A 109 -3.18 9.79 -0.03
CA LEU A 109 -2.80 9.32 1.31
C LEU A 109 -3.36 10.21 2.41
N LEU A 110 -3.34 11.54 2.26
CA LEU A 110 -3.92 12.47 3.24
C LEU A 110 -5.43 12.27 3.39
N ILE A 111 -6.15 11.96 2.31
CA ILE A 111 -7.57 11.57 2.38
C ILE A 111 -7.71 10.26 3.19
N ALA A 112 -6.93 9.22 2.86
CA ALA A 112 -6.99 7.94 3.57
C ALA A 112 -6.69 8.06 5.08
N LEU A 113 -5.86 9.04 5.46
CA LEU A 113 -5.54 9.39 6.85
C LEU A 113 -6.57 10.29 7.53
N GLY A 114 -7.64 10.72 6.83
CA GLY A 114 -8.70 11.59 7.36
C GLY A 114 -8.26 13.04 7.53
N LEU A 115 -7.38 13.52 6.65
CA LEU A 115 -6.80 14.87 6.69
C LEU A 115 -7.26 15.76 5.53
N GLU A 116 -8.29 15.37 4.79
CA GLU A 116 -8.83 16.13 3.66
C GLU A 116 -9.28 17.55 4.04
N ASP A 117 -9.81 17.71 5.23
CA ASP A 117 -10.25 19.02 5.74
C ASP A 117 -9.09 19.92 6.21
N ASN A 118 -7.88 19.36 6.37
CA ASN A 118 -6.67 20.12 6.70
C ASN A 118 -5.96 20.67 5.45
N LEU A 119 -6.33 20.20 4.26
CA LEU A 119 -5.73 20.66 3.01
C LEU A 119 -6.18 22.08 2.66
N VAL A 120 -5.20 22.96 2.39
CA VAL A 120 -5.41 24.34 1.95
C VAL A 120 -4.92 24.59 0.53
N GLY A 121 -4.24 23.62 -0.09
CA GLY A 121 -3.77 23.64 -1.46
C GLY A 121 -3.34 22.24 -1.93
N ILE A 122 -3.54 21.92 -3.20
CA ILE A 122 -3.23 20.62 -3.77
C ILE A 122 -2.52 20.75 -5.12
N GLU A 123 -2.02 19.66 -5.65
CA GLU A 123 -1.42 19.59 -6.99
C GLU A 123 -2.41 19.99 -8.09
N ALA A 124 -1.88 20.32 -9.26
CA ALA A 124 -2.70 20.61 -10.44
C ALA A 124 -3.37 19.35 -11.01
N LYS A 125 -4.45 19.55 -11.75
CA LYS A 125 -5.26 18.52 -12.41
C LYS A 125 -6.03 17.62 -11.43
N ALA A 126 -6.40 18.15 -10.29
CA ALA A 126 -7.23 17.45 -9.30
C ALA A 126 -8.55 16.92 -9.88
N ASP A 127 -9.13 17.64 -10.85
CA ASP A 127 -10.35 17.27 -11.60
C ASP A 127 -10.20 16.01 -12.46
N THR A 128 -8.97 15.57 -12.71
CA THR A 128 -8.70 14.31 -13.42
C THR A 128 -8.58 13.10 -12.48
N ARG A 129 -8.76 13.29 -11.17
CA ARG A 129 -8.65 12.25 -10.15
C ARG A 129 -10.04 11.88 -9.60
N PRO A 130 -10.65 10.75 -10.04
CA PRO A 130 -11.99 10.37 -9.61
C PRO A 130 -12.12 10.26 -8.09
N ILE A 131 -11.09 9.76 -7.42
CA ILE A 131 -11.06 9.55 -5.98
C ILE A 131 -11.37 10.84 -5.19
N TYR A 132 -10.94 12.02 -5.68
CA TYR A 132 -11.23 13.28 -4.98
C TYR A 132 -12.71 13.62 -5.05
N ALA A 133 -13.34 13.45 -6.21
CA ALA A 133 -14.78 13.69 -6.34
C ALA A 133 -15.63 12.69 -5.54
N LEU A 134 -15.15 11.44 -5.41
CA LEU A 134 -15.85 10.38 -4.69
C LEU A 134 -15.75 10.50 -3.17
N SER A 135 -14.59 10.92 -2.66
CA SER A 135 -14.29 10.91 -1.23
C SER A 135 -14.25 12.31 -0.61
N ALA A 136 -13.64 13.29 -1.29
CA ALA A 136 -13.36 14.61 -0.75
C ALA A 136 -13.59 15.72 -1.80
N PRO A 137 -14.84 15.91 -2.28
CA PRO A 137 -15.13 16.82 -3.40
C PRO A 137 -14.75 18.29 -3.11
N GLN A 138 -14.66 18.70 -1.83
CA GLN A 138 -14.19 20.03 -1.44
C GLN A 138 -12.76 20.34 -1.91
N LEU A 139 -11.93 19.32 -2.14
CA LEU A 139 -10.56 19.49 -2.62
C LEU A 139 -10.51 20.11 -4.03
N LEU A 140 -11.55 19.88 -4.84
CA LEU A 140 -11.63 20.42 -6.21
C LEU A 140 -11.76 21.95 -6.26
N GLU A 141 -12.10 22.57 -5.14
CA GLU A 141 -12.23 24.03 -4.99
C GLU A 141 -10.96 24.67 -4.42
N LEU A 142 -9.96 23.87 -4.01
CA LEU A 142 -8.72 24.37 -3.42
C LEU A 142 -7.79 25.00 -4.47
N PRO A 143 -6.96 25.98 -4.05
CA PRO A 143 -5.88 26.49 -4.89
C PRO A 143 -4.93 25.39 -5.35
N SER A 144 -4.53 25.43 -6.63
CA SER A 144 -3.51 24.55 -7.14
C SER A 144 -2.12 25.13 -6.89
N VAL A 145 -1.19 24.28 -6.42
CA VAL A 145 0.24 24.60 -6.29
C VAL A 145 1.07 24.11 -7.48
N GLY A 146 0.42 23.79 -8.60
CA GLY A 146 1.11 23.39 -9.84
C GLY A 146 1.38 21.90 -9.95
N THR A 147 2.34 21.54 -10.78
CA THR A 147 2.76 20.15 -11.05
C THR A 147 4.21 19.93 -10.62
N ALA A 148 4.68 18.66 -10.60
CA ALA A 148 6.09 18.35 -10.39
C ALA A 148 7.06 18.94 -11.44
N LYS A 149 6.55 19.45 -12.56
CA LYS A 149 7.35 20.14 -13.60
C LYS A 149 7.27 21.66 -13.49
N GLU A 150 6.15 22.17 -13.00
CA GLU A 150 5.81 23.60 -12.92
C GLU A 150 5.17 23.85 -11.55
N PHE A 151 5.98 23.78 -10.49
CA PHE A 151 5.53 24.01 -9.12
C PHE A 151 5.44 25.52 -8.85
N ASP A 152 4.32 25.97 -8.30
CA ASP A 152 4.10 27.35 -7.89
C ASP A 152 4.56 27.58 -6.47
N LEU A 153 5.86 27.83 -6.30
CA LEU A 153 6.49 28.07 -4.99
C LEU A 153 5.88 29.31 -4.28
N GLU A 154 5.61 30.39 -5.03
CA GLU A 154 5.07 31.63 -4.46
C GLU A 154 3.61 31.42 -4.04
N GLY A 155 2.80 30.77 -4.86
CA GLY A 155 1.42 30.41 -4.56
C GLY A 155 1.34 29.48 -3.35
N CYS A 156 2.19 28.46 -3.28
CA CYS A 156 2.29 27.58 -2.13
C CYS A 156 2.66 28.33 -0.85
N ALA A 157 3.68 29.18 -0.88
CA ALA A 157 4.09 29.97 0.28
C ALA A 157 3.02 30.98 0.72
N ALA A 158 2.25 31.52 -0.21
CA ALA A 158 1.15 32.47 0.11
C ALA A 158 -0.01 31.82 0.87
N LEU A 159 -0.17 30.49 0.81
CA LEU A 159 -1.14 29.75 1.59
C LEU A 159 -0.73 29.62 3.06
N ALA A 160 0.54 29.89 3.39
CA ALA A 160 1.13 29.81 4.72
C ALA A 160 0.83 28.46 5.43
N PRO A 161 1.10 27.31 4.79
CA PRO A 161 0.83 26.01 5.39
C PRO A 161 1.79 25.71 6.53
N ASP A 162 1.34 24.89 7.50
CA ASP A 162 2.21 24.38 8.57
C ASP A 162 3.14 23.27 8.02
N LEU A 163 2.66 22.49 7.03
CA LEU A 163 3.43 21.42 6.41
C LEU A 163 3.09 21.29 4.92
N VAL A 164 4.12 21.15 4.10
CA VAL A 164 4.01 20.86 2.66
C VAL A 164 4.56 19.46 2.38
N ILE A 165 3.87 18.65 1.59
CA ILE A 165 4.32 17.32 1.17
C ILE A 165 4.57 17.34 -0.34
N LEU A 166 5.78 17.00 -0.75
CA LEU A 166 6.26 17.10 -2.13
C LEU A 166 6.89 15.79 -2.60
N PRO A 167 6.81 15.47 -3.91
CA PRO A 167 7.55 14.34 -4.48
C PRO A 167 9.05 14.64 -4.54
N LEU A 168 9.88 13.58 -4.61
CA LEU A 168 11.35 13.69 -4.72
C LEU A 168 11.81 14.64 -5.84
N LYS A 169 11.08 14.71 -6.94
CA LYS A 169 11.37 15.65 -8.05
C LYS A 169 11.31 17.12 -7.66
N LEU A 170 10.68 17.46 -6.54
CA LEU A 170 10.54 18.81 -6.01
C LEU A 170 11.41 19.03 -4.76
N GLN A 171 12.49 18.26 -4.57
CA GLN A 171 13.41 18.44 -3.45
C GLN A 171 13.95 19.87 -3.37
N ASP A 172 14.37 20.46 -4.49
CA ASP A 172 14.88 21.86 -4.53
C ASP A 172 13.79 22.86 -4.09
N ALA A 173 12.52 22.60 -4.41
CA ALA A 173 11.40 23.43 -3.95
C ALA A 173 11.17 23.26 -2.44
N ALA A 174 11.33 22.06 -1.90
CA ALA A 174 11.25 21.83 -0.46
C ALA A 174 12.37 22.57 0.31
N GLU A 175 13.58 22.64 -0.26
CA GLU A 175 14.68 23.42 0.33
C GLU A 175 14.36 24.93 0.29
N SER A 176 13.81 25.42 -0.83
CA SER A 176 13.40 26.82 -0.96
C SER A 176 12.25 27.20 0.00
N LEU A 177 11.30 26.31 0.25
CA LEU A 177 10.25 26.51 1.27
C LEU A 177 10.84 26.57 2.67
N ALA A 178 11.82 25.72 3.00
CA ALA A 178 12.52 25.76 4.26
C ALA A 178 13.28 27.07 4.50
N GLU A 179 13.89 27.67 3.44
CA GLU A 179 14.51 29.00 3.53
C GLU A 179 13.47 30.11 3.82
N LEU A 180 12.22 29.91 3.43
CA LEU A 180 11.10 30.81 3.75
C LEU A 180 10.48 30.52 5.12
N GLY A 181 10.98 29.51 5.86
CA GLY A 181 10.47 29.12 7.17
C GLY A 181 9.22 28.22 7.09
N ILE A 182 8.94 27.60 5.95
CA ILE A 182 7.82 26.67 5.74
C ILE A 182 8.37 25.23 5.78
N THR A 183 7.82 24.40 6.66
CA THR A 183 8.23 23.00 6.79
C THR A 183 7.77 22.19 5.57
N ALA A 184 8.68 21.42 4.96
CA ALA A 184 8.36 20.57 3.82
C ALA A 184 8.97 19.18 3.98
N LEU A 185 8.16 18.13 3.79
CA LEU A 185 8.56 16.73 3.67
C LEU A 185 8.63 16.31 2.21
N VAL A 186 9.63 15.52 1.87
CA VAL A 186 9.78 14.91 0.55
C VAL A 186 9.49 13.42 0.65
N VAL A 187 8.64 12.91 -0.26
CA VAL A 187 8.28 11.48 -0.35
C VAL A 187 8.63 10.93 -1.73
N ASN A 188 8.93 9.63 -1.78
CA ASN A 188 9.32 8.94 -3.02
C ASN A 188 8.76 7.52 -3.08
N PRO A 189 7.44 7.32 -3.07
CA PRO A 189 6.80 6.00 -3.07
C PRO A 189 6.88 5.35 -4.48
N GLU A 190 8.06 4.90 -4.90
CA GLU A 190 8.28 4.31 -6.24
C GLU A 190 8.03 2.80 -6.28
N ASP A 191 8.05 2.13 -5.12
CA ASP A 191 7.74 0.71 -4.94
C ASP A 191 6.89 0.51 -3.67
N GLN A 192 6.50 -0.72 -3.38
CA GLN A 192 5.64 -1.03 -2.23
C GLN A 192 6.29 -0.64 -0.89
N ALA A 193 7.57 -0.95 -0.69
CA ALA A 193 8.26 -0.66 0.56
C ALA A 193 8.39 0.86 0.80
N LEU A 194 8.71 1.62 -0.24
CA LEU A 194 8.78 3.08 -0.18
C LEU A 194 7.40 3.72 0.05
N LEU A 195 6.31 3.12 -0.44
CA LEU A 195 4.95 3.55 -0.13
C LEU A 195 4.64 3.36 1.36
N GLU A 196 4.98 2.22 1.94
CA GLU A 196 4.78 1.92 3.37
C GLU A 196 5.58 2.86 4.27
N GLU A 197 6.83 3.17 3.88
CA GLU A 197 7.64 4.19 4.55
C GLU A 197 6.98 5.58 4.48
N ALA A 198 6.43 5.97 3.32
CA ALA A 198 5.74 7.25 3.16
C ALA A 198 4.47 7.33 4.01
N ILE A 199 3.69 6.25 4.11
CA ILE A 199 2.50 6.15 4.98
C ILE A 199 2.91 6.38 6.44
N THR A 200 3.95 5.67 6.90
CA THR A 200 4.48 5.80 8.26
C THR A 200 5.02 7.20 8.54
N LEU A 201 5.79 7.76 7.61
CA LEU A 201 6.39 9.09 7.72
C LEU A 201 5.31 10.17 7.85
N ILE A 202 4.31 10.17 6.96
CA ILE A 202 3.21 11.14 6.98
C ILE A 202 2.34 10.94 8.22
N GLY A 203 2.04 9.70 8.61
CA GLY A 203 1.31 9.39 9.84
C GLY A 203 1.98 9.98 11.09
N LYS A 204 3.30 9.82 11.22
CA LYS A 204 4.09 10.44 12.31
C LYS A 204 4.12 11.97 12.21
N ALA A 205 4.29 12.52 11.01
CA ALA A 205 4.36 13.96 10.80
C ALA A 205 3.06 14.69 11.15
N THR A 206 1.92 14.04 10.97
CA THR A 206 0.58 14.63 11.13
C THR A 206 -0.18 14.17 12.37
N ASN A 207 0.43 13.31 13.21
CA ASN A 207 -0.20 12.68 14.37
C ASN A 207 -1.42 11.79 14.00
N THR A 208 -1.34 11.14 12.84
CA THR A 208 -2.35 10.15 12.37
C THR A 208 -1.78 8.73 12.34
N GLY A 209 -0.84 8.42 13.24
CA GLY A 209 -0.15 7.14 13.30
C GLY A 209 -1.08 5.93 13.40
N VAL A 210 -2.13 6.01 14.23
CA VAL A 210 -3.14 4.95 14.35
C VAL A 210 -3.79 4.66 12.99
N ARG A 211 -4.19 5.71 12.27
CA ARG A 211 -4.84 5.56 10.97
C ARG A 211 -3.87 5.03 9.90
N ALA A 212 -2.60 5.45 9.98
CA ALA A 212 -1.52 4.91 9.14
C ALA A 212 -1.29 3.41 9.40
N SER A 213 -1.28 3.00 10.67
CA SER A 213 -1.19 1.57 11.04
C SER A 213 -2.38 0.77 10.53
N GLU A 214 -3.62 1.24 10.68
CA GLU A 214 -4.81 0.59 10.14
C GLU A 214 -4.71 0.36 8.62
N LEU A 215 -4.18 1.35 7.88
CA LEU A 215 -3.98 1.26 6.44
C LEU A 215 -2.91 0.22 6.08
N LEU A 216 -1.79 0.20 6.80
CA LEU A 216 -0.73 -0.79 6.62
C LEU A 216 -1.21 -2.21 7.00
N ASP A 217 -1.94 -2.36 8.11
CA ASP A 217 -2.50 -3.64 8.55
C ASP A 217 -3.48 -4.20 7.51
N PHE A 218 -4.29 -3.33 6.88
CA PHE A 218 -5.15 -3.76 5.77
C PHE A 218 -4.31 -4.32 4.61
N THR A 219 -3.27 -3.58 4.19
CA THR A 219 -2.36 -4.00 3.12
C THR A 219 -1.72 -5.34 3.43
N TYR A 220 -1.10 -5.50 4.59
CA TYR A 220 -0.45 -6.74 5.01
C TYR A 220 -1.42 -7.91 5.15
N THR A 221 -2.65 -7.65 5.59
CA THR A 221 -3.70 -8.68 5.66
C THR A 221 -4.03 -9.20 4.26
N GLN A 222 -4.14 -8.34 3.27
CA GLN A 222 -4.41 -8.77 1.89
C GLN A 222 -3.20 -9.48 1.27
N GLU A 223 -1.98 -9.01 1.50
CA GLU A 223 -0.75 -9.68 1.05
C GLU A 223 -0.62 -11.08 1.63
N ALA A 224 -0.84 -11.24 2.94
CA ALA A 224 -0.80 -12.53 3.60
C ALA A 224 -1.88 -13.48 3.05
N ARG A 225 -3.11 -12.97 2.85
CA ARG A 225 -4.22 -13.73 2.26
C ARG A 225 -3.89 -14.22 0.85
N LEU A 226 -3.37 -13.35 -0.01
CA LEU A 226 -2.99 -13.72 -1.37
C LEU A 226 -1.85 -14.71 -1.37
N THR A 227 -0.83 -14.51 -0.53
CA THR A 227 0.31 -15.42 -0.40
C THR A 227 -0.14 -16.83 0.02
N GLU A 228 -1.02 -16.94 1.01
CA GLU A 228 -1.55 -18.23 1.47
C GLU A 228 -2.45 -18.88 0.39
N THR A 229 -3.36 -18.11 -0.20
CA THR A 229 -4.32 -18.62 -1.20
C THR A 229 -3.61 -19.11 -2.46
N LEU A 230 -2.54 -18.45 -2.88
CA LEU A 230 -1.83 -18.69 -4.13
C LEU A 230 -0.53 -19.51 -3.96
N ALA A 231 -0.26 -20.07 -2.75
CA ALA A 231 0.98 -20.74 -2.42
C ALA A 231 1.35 -21.88 -3.40
N ASP A 232 0.35 -22.65 -3.81
CA ASP A 232 0.51 -23.80 -4.72
C ASP A 232 -0.04 -23.54 -6.13
N ALA A 233 -0.42 -22.30 -6.45
CA ALA A 233 -0.97 -21.92 -7.75
C ALA A 233 0.13 -21.88 -8.83
N GLU A 234 -0.21 -22.23 -10.07
CA GLU A 234 0.64 -21.94 -11.23
C GLU A 234 0.78 -20.42 -11.36
N ARG A 235 1.95 -19.94 -11.78
CA ARG A 235 2.23 -18.50 -11.88
C ARG A 235 2.27 -18.08 -13.36
N PRO A 236 1.13 -17.60 -13.91
CA PRO A 236 1.09 -17.17 -15.31
C PRO A 236 1.98 -15.95 -15.55
N SER A 237 2.54 -15.86 -16.74
CA SER A 237 3.30 -14.70 -17.17
C SER A 237 2.36 -13.57 -17.62
N VAL A 238 2.66 -12.34 -17.18
CA VAL A 238 1.83 -11.17 -17.39
C VAL A 238 2.66 -10.09 -18.08
N TYR A 239 2.21 -9.65 -19.24
CA TYR A 239 2.72 -8.44 -19.89
C TYR A 239 1.86 -7.25 -19.47
N LEU A 240 2.45 -6.30 -18.74
CA LEU A 240 1.79 -5.04 -18.38
C LEU A 240 2.12 -3.98 -19.42
N ALA A 241 1.12 -3.53 -20.17
CA ALA A 241 1.24 -2.49 -21.17
C ALA A 241 0.92 -1.12 -20.55
N GLY A 242 1.82 -0.15 -20.72
CA GLY A 242 1.81 1.13 -20.01
C GLY A 242 0.82 2.15 -20.55
N ASN A 243 0.74 3.30 -19.89
CA ASN A 243 -0.29 4.32 -20.14
C ASN A 243 -0.19 4.97 -21.53
N SER A 244 1.03 5.25 -22.00
CA SER A 244 1.24 6.05 -23.21
C SER A 244 1.07 5.26 -24.50
N ASP A 245 1.52 4.01 -24.50
CA ASP A 245 1.42 3.10 -25.64
C ASP A 245 1.62 1.63 -25.18
N PHE A 246 1.19 0.71 -26.03
CA PHE A 246 1.26 -0.74 -25.79
C PHE A 246 2.68 -1.25 -25.60
N LEU A 247 3.68 -0.64 -26.23
CA LEU A 247 5.08 -1.08 -26.18
C LEU A 247 5.87 -0.49 -25.01
N SER A 248 5.23 0.35 -24.19
CA SER A 248 5.78 0.78 -22.91
C SER A 248 5.44 -0.24 -21.84
N THR A 249 6.41 -0.73 -21.08
CA THR A 249 6.18 -1.75 -20.04
C THR A 249 6.99 -1.47 -18.79
N ALA A 250 6.53 -2.00 -17.66
CA ALA A 250 7.18 -1.85 -16.37
C ALA A 250 8.33 -2.86 -16.21
N GLY A 251 9.52 -2.35 -15.89
CA GLY A 251 10.66 -3.19 -15.47
C GLY A 251 10.42 -3.83 -14.09
N ASP A 252 11.33 -4.77 -13.72
CA ASP A 252 11.21 -5.54 -12.48
C ASP A 252 11.30 -4.70 -11.18
N ALA A 253 11.91 -3.50 -11.24
CA ALA A 253 12.08 -2.62 -10.10
C ALA A 253 10.85 -1.73 -9.79
N MET A 254 9.77 -1.86 -10.55
CA MET A 254 8.60 -1.00 -10.42
C MET A 254 7.50 -1.62 -9.58
N TYR A 255 6.68 -0.77 -8.98
CA TYR A 255 5.47 -1.14 -8.24
C TYR A 255 4.59 -2.15 -8.97
N GLN A 256 4.41 -2.00 -10.28
CA GLN A 256 3.59 -2.89 -11.11
C GLN A 256 4.12 -4.34 -11.11
N SER A 257 5.44 -4.52 -11.00
CA SER A 257 6.04 -5.85 -10.90
C SER A 257 5.72 -6.51 -9.55
N ASP A 258 5.70 -5.70 -8.46
CA ASP A 258 5.28 -6.16 -7.14
C ASP A 258 3.80 -6.54 -7.14
N MET A 259 2.94 -5.71 -7.75
CA MET A 259 1.51 -5.99 -7.92
C MET A 259 1.27 -7.33 -8.65
N ILE A 260 1.95 -7.56 -9.77
CA ILE A 260 1.85 -8.83 -10.52
C ILE A 260 2.29 -10.01 -9.66
N ARG A 261 3.37 -9.87 -8.90
CA ARG A 261 3.91 -10.92 -8.02
C ARG A 261 2.95 -11.25 -6.88
N MET A 262 2.37 -10.25 -6.23
CA MET A 262 1.37 -10.41 -5.17
C MET A 262 0.11 -11.10 -5.70
N ALA A 263 -0.29 -10.80 -6.93
CA ALA A 263 -1.42 -11.45 -7.61
C ALA A 263 -1.14 -12.89 -8.07
N GLY A 264 0.05 -13.45 -7.78
CA GLY A 264 0.42 -14.81 -8.16
C GLY A 264 0.91 -14.95 -9.61
N GLY A 265 1.22 -13.85 -10.30
CA GLY A 265 1.79 -13.84 -11.64
C GLY A 265 3.33 -13.72 -11.66
N VAL A 266 3.88 -13.68 -12.88
CA VAL A 266 5.27 -13.36 -13.18
C VAL A 266 5.29 -12.23 -14.22
N ASN A 267 6.01 -11.16 -13.96
CA ASN A 267 6.17 -10.09 -14.95
C ASN A 267 6.96 -10.60 -16.15
N ALA A 268 6.37 -10.61 -17.34
CA ALA A 268 7.03 -11.04 -18.58
C ALA A 268 8.28 -10.21 -18.90
N ALA A 269 8.30 -8.94 -18.47
CA ALA A 269 9.41 -8.01 -18.63
C ALA A 269 10.39 -8.01 -17.45
N ALA A 270 10.38 -9.02 -16.55
CA ALA A 270 11.22 -9.08 -15.34
C ALA A 270 12.74 -9.07 -15.62
N GLU A 271 13.17 -9.39 -16.84
CA GLU A 271 14.58 -9.26 -17.25
C GLU A 271 15.07 -7.81 -17.36
N LEU A 272 14.15 -6.83 -17.41
CA LEU A 272 14.45 -5.40 -17.50
C LEU A 272 14.67 -4.84 -16.09
N THR A 273 15.86 -5.08 -15.53
CA THR A 273 16.17 -4.78 -14.12
C THR A 273 16.75 -3.40 -13.87
N ASP A 274 17.27 -2.72 -14.91
CA ASP A 274 18.03 -1.48 -14.79
C ASP A 274 17.23 -0.24 -15.24
N THR A 275 15.92 -0.40 -15.44
CA THR A 275 15.03 0.66 -15.92
C THR A 275 13.69 0.60 -15.20
N TYR A 276 13.05 1.75 -15.11
CA TYR A 276 11.64 1.85 -14.70
C TYR A 276 10.74 1.49 -15.90
N TRP A 277 10.21 2.47 -16.59
CA TRP A 277 9.47 2.25 -17.83
C TRP A 277 10.43 1.98 -18.98
N ALA A 278 10.24 0.86 -19.67
CA ALA A 278 11.02 0.44 -20.82
C ALA A 278 10.20 0.47 -22.10
N GLN A 279 10.82 0.87 -23.19
CA GLN A 279 10.24 0.75 -24.51
C GLN A 279 10.71 -0.55 -25.14
N VAL A 280 9.77 -1.40 -25.55
CA VAL A 280 10.03 -2.71 -26.16
C VAL A 280 9.50 -2.77 -27.59
N SER A 281 9.71 -3.89 -28.28
CA SER A 281 9.16 -4.10 -29.63
C SER A 281 8.07 -5.19 -29.62
N TYR A 282 7.26 -5.23 -30.67
CA TYR A 282 6.28 -6.32 -30.84
C TYR A 282 6.97 -7.69 -30.88
N GLU A 283 8.14 -7.80 -31.52
CA GLU A 283 8.92 -9.04 -31.57
C GLU A 283 9.34 -9.48 -30.16
N GLN A 284 9.65 -8.54 -29.28
CA GLN A 284 9.99 -8.85 -27.90
C GLN A 284 8.76 -9.35 -27.13
N VAL A 285 7.61 -8.70 -27.26
CA VAL A 285 6.36 -9.15 -26.63
C VAL A 285 5.97 -10.54 -27.12
N LEU A 286 6.04 -10.79 -28.44
CA LEU A 286 5.77 -12.10 -29.02
C LEU A 286 6.79 -13.17 -28.57
N ALA A 287 8.04 -12.79 -28.34
CA ALA A 287 9.08 -13.71 -27.84
C ALA A 287 8.87 -14.07 -26.36
N TRP A 288 8.39 -13.16 -25.54
CA TRP A 288 7.99 -13.44 -24.15
C TRP A 288 6.77 -14.35 -24.09
N ASN A 289 5.86 -14.23 -25.06
CA ASN A 289 4.63 -15.01 -25.15
C ASN A 289 3.89 -15.06 -23.80
N PRO A 290 3.43 -13.89 -23.27
CA PRO A 290 2.80 -13.82 -21.97
C PRO A 290 1.47 -14.58 -21.95
N ASP A 291 1.05 -15.13 -20.81
CA ASP A 291 -0.25 -15.78 -20.62
C ASP A 291 -1.40 -14.78 -20.50
N TYR A 292 -1.08 -13.55 -20.07
CA TYR A 292 -2.04 -12.44 -19.95
C TYR A 292 -1.41 -11.13 -20.40
N ILE A 293 -2.24 -10.28 -20.99
CA ILE A 293 -1.91 -8.89 -21.30
C ILE A 293 -2.79 -7.99 -20.45
N ILE A 294 -2.17 -7.15 -19.63
CA ILE A 294 -2.85 -6.24 -18.71
C ILE A 294 -2.50 -4.81 -19.11
N LEU A 295 -3.52 -4.01 -19.44
CA LEU A 295 -3.37 -2.60 -19.73
C LEU A 295 -3.39 -1.80 -18.43
N ALA A 296 -2.52 -0.81 -18.34
CA ALA A 296 -2.54 0.16 -17.26
C ALA A 296 -3.92 0.85 -17.15
N SER A 297 -4.29 1.27 -15.94
CA SER A 297 -5.60 1.87 -15.67
C SER A 297 -5.88 3.11 -16.53
N ASP A 298 -4.86 3.96 -16.72
CA ASP A 298 -4.91 5.21 -17.48
C ASP A 298 -4.39 5.03 -18.93
N ALA A 299 -4.45 3.81 -19.51
CA ALA A 299 -3.99 3.57 -20.87
C ALA A 299 -4.75 4.46 -21.88
N SER A 300 -4.00 5.10 -22.78
CA SER A 300 -4.54 5.97 -23.83
C SER A 300 -5.17 5.22 -25.01
N TYR A 301 -5.19 3.90 -24.94
CA TYR A 301 -5.73 2.94 -25.92
C TYR A 301 -6.54 1.88 -25.16
N THR A 302 -7.34 1.10 -25.88
CA THR A 302 -8.32 0.18 -25.30
C THR A 302 -7.94 -1.29 -25.49
N VAL A 303 -8.61 -2.18 -24.78
CA VAL A 303 -8.55 -3.63 -24.99
C VAL A 303 -8.90 -3.98 -26.45
N ASP A 304 -9.93 -3.34 -27.02
CA ASP A 304 -10.34 -3.58 -28.41
C ASP A 304 -9.26 -3.17 -29.42
N ASP A 305 -8.48 -2.09 -29.14
CA ASP A 305 -7.35 -1.67 -29.97
C ASP A 305 -6.26 -2.74 -29.98
N VAL A 306 -5.96 -3.35 -28.82
CA VAL A 306 -4.97 -4.43 -28.69
C VAL A 306 -5.45 -5.70 -29.39
N LEU A 307 -6.72 -6.09 -29.19
CA LEU A 307 -7.30 -7.26 -29.85
C LEU A 307 -7.34 -7.13 -31.37
N ALA A 308 -7.42 -5.91 -31.89
CA ALA A 308 -7.46 -5.63 -33.34
C ALA A 308 -6.06 -5.36 -33.94
N ASP A 309 -5.00 -5.32 -33.15
CA ASP A 309 -3.65 -4.96 -33.63
C ASP A 309 -3.05 -6.08 -34.50
N PRO A 310 -2.81 -5.85 -35.81
CA PRO A 310 -2.25 -6.87 -36.71
C PRO A 310 -0.81 -7.28 -36.34
N ASN A 311 -0.07 -6.48 -35.59
CA ASN A 311 1.28 -6.80 -35.13
C ASN A 311 1.29 -7.87 -34.03
N LEU A 312 0.14 -8.06 -33.37
CA LEU A 312 -0.08 -9.11 -32.36
C LEU A 312 -0.73 -10.38 -32.96
N ALA A 313 -0.89 -10.44 -34.27
CA ALA A 313 -1.36 -11.65 -34.94
C ALA A 313 -0.40 -12.82 -34.63
N GLY A 314 -0.93 -13.90 -34.06
CA GLY A 314 -0.14 -15.05 -33.58
C GLY A 314 0.29 -14.96 -32.12
N CYS A 315 -0.07 -13.90 -31.40
CA CYS A 315 -0.06 -13.90 -29.94
C CYS A 315 -1.29 -14.70 -29.45
N ALA A 316 -1.05 -15.88 -28.87
CA ALA A 316 -2.13 -16.79 -28.47
C ALA A 316 -3.11 -16.12 -27.50
N GLU A 317 -2.62 -15.24 -26.63
CA GLU A 317 -3.41 -14.61 -25.58
C GLU A 317 -4.33 -13.53 -26.12
N VAL A 318 -3.91 -12.82 -27.19
CA VAL A 318 -4.79 -11.92 -27.94
C VAL A 318 -5.89 -12.70 -28.65
N GLU A 319 -5.54 -13.85 -29.28
CA GLU A 319 -6.51 -14.73 -29.94
C GLU A 319 -7.49 -15.38 -28.94
N ASN A 320 -7.05 -15.66 -27.70
CA ASN A 320 -7.87 -16.23 -26.62
C ASN A 320 -8.68 -15.17 -25.85
N GLY A 321 -8.40 -13.87 -26.03
CA GLY A 321 -9.07 -12.78 -25.35
C GLY A 321 -8.56 -12.55 -23.91
N ASN A 322 -7.34 -13.02 -23.56
CA ASN A 322 -6.71 -12.78 -22.26
C ASN A 322 -6.07 -11.39 -22.17
N VAL A 323 -6.84 -10.39 -22.56
CA VAL A 323 -6.46 -8.98 -22.55
C VAL A 323 -7.42 -8.22 -21.64
N TYR A 324 -6.91 -7.59 -20.59
CA TYR A 324 -7.73 -6.89 -19.60
C TYR A 324 -7.16 -5.50 -19.33
N GLN A 325 -7.97 -4.60 -18.81
CA GLN A 325 -7.52 -3.29 -18.35
C GLN A 325 -7.75 -3.19 -16.84
N ILE A 326 -6.76 -2.67 -16.11
CA ILE A 326 -6.90 -2.37 -14.69
C ILE A 326 -7.99 -1.32 -14.51
N PRO A 327 -8.96 -1.52 -13.60
CA PRO A 327 -9.95 -0.51 -13.30
C PRO A 327 -9.29 0.80 -12.83
N GLY A 328 -9.77 1.94 -13.34
CA GLY A 328 -9.28 3.29 -13.01
C GLY A 328 -10.38 4.25 -12.60
N ASP A 329 -11.59 3.74 -12.34
CA ASP A 329 -12.79 4.53 -12.06
C ASP A 329 -12.85 5.13 -10.65
N ALA A 330 -12.03 4.66 -9.73
CA ALA A 330 -11.79 5.30 -8.44
C ALA A 330 -10.36 5.84 -8.36
N GLU A 331 -9.36 4.99 -8.53
CA GLU A 331 -7.95 5.33 -8.46
C GLU A 331 -7.13 4.40 -9.35
N ALA A 332 -5.95 4.82 -9.77
CA ALA A 332 -5.04 4.01 -10.59
C ALA A 332 -4.32 2.98 -9.71
N TRP A 333 -4.84 1.75 -9.61
CA TRP A 333 -4.28 0.71 -8.75
C TRP A 333 -2.92 0.16 -9.21
N ASP A 334 -2.52 0.45 -10.42
CA ASP A 334 -1.17 0.20 -10.93
C ASP A 334 -0.16 1.30 -10.59
N SER A 335 -0.55 2.22 -9.72
CA SER A 335 0.32 3.24 -9.12
C SER A 335 0.53 2.96 -7.63
N PRO A 336 1.64 3.41 -7.03
CA PRO A 336 1.92 3.24 -5.60
C PRO A 336 1.08 4.22 -4.76
N VAL A 337 -0.24 4.06 -4.81
CA VAL A 337 -1.24 4.80 -4.03
C VAL A 337 -1.72 3.93 -2.87
N PRO A 338 -2.35 4.50 -1.84
CA PRO A 338 -2.86 3.72 -0.71
C PRO A 338 -3.77 2.55 -1.10
N SER A 339 -4.60 2.74 -2.14
CA SER A 339 -5.47 1.68 -2.69
C SER A 339 -4.76 0.72 -3.65
N GLY A 340 -3.47 0.87 -3.87
CA GLY A 340 -2.72 0.07 -4.85
C GLY A 340 -2.77 -1.45 -4.59
N ILE A 341 -2.85 -1.89 -3.31
CA ILE A 341 -3.05 -3.31 -2.96
C ILE A 341 -4.29 -3.91 -3.64
N LEU A 342 -5.31 -3.10 -3.94
CA LEU A 342 -6.51 -3.54 -4.65
C LEU A 342 -6.21 -3.96 -6.09
N GLY A 343 -5.15 -3.45 -6.69
CA GLY A 343 -4.65 -3.90 -7.99
C GLY A 343 -4.21 -5.37 -7.96
N ALA A 344 -3.49 -5.78 -6.91
CA ALA A 344 -3.12 -7.18 -6.71
C ALA A 344 -4.35 -8.05 -6.40
N VAL A 345 -5.30 -7.56 -5.60
CA VAL A 345 -6.56 -8.25 -5.30
C VAL A 345 -7.40 -8.44 -6.56
N TRP A 346 -7.55 -7.41 -7.39
CA TRP A 346 -8.26 -7.51 -8.67
C TRP A 346 -7.54 -8.46 -9.63
N LEU A 347 -6.23 -8.28 -9.81
CA LEU A 347 -5.47 -9.09 -10.76
C LEU A 347 -5.45 -10.56 -10.35
N SER A 348 -5.44 -10.89 -9.04
CA SER A 348 -5.55 -12.27 -8.59
C SER A 348 -6.86 -12.94 -9.03
N SER A 349 -7.97 -12.21 -9.09
CA SER A 349 -9.24 -12.74 -9.57
C SER A 349 -9.26 -12.94 -11.10
N VAL A 350 -8.43 -12.21 -11.84
CA VAL A 350 -8.24 -12.39 -13.29
C VAL A 350 -7.34 -13.59 -13.57
N LEU A 351 -6.22 -13.71 -12.85
CA LEU A 351 -5.23 -14.76 -13.07
C LEU A 351 -5.67 -16.12 -12.50
N HIS A 352 -6.40 -16.12 -11.38
CA HIS A 352 -6.74 -17.30 -10.59
C HIS A 352 -8.24 -17.32 -10.19
N PRO A 353 -9.18 -17.26 -11.15
CA PRO A 353 -10.62 -17.10 -10.86
C PRO A 353 -11.21 -18.26 -10.02
N ASP A 354 -10.59 -19.43 -10.06
CA ASP A 354 -11.00 -20.60 -9.26
C ASP A 354 -10.59 -20.49 -7.77
N LEU A 355 -9.59 -19.65 -7.45
CA LEU A 355 -9.06 -19.44 -6.11
C LEU A 355 -9.46 -18.08 -5.53
N CYS A 356 -9.54 -17.06 -6.37
CA CYS A 356 -9.87 -15.69 -6.03
C CYS A 356 -11.08 -15.26 -6.84
N SER A 357 -12.28 -15.25 -6.24
CA SER A 357 -13.48 -14.87 -6.98
C SER A 357 -13.58 -13.35 -7.16
N GLU A 358 -14.20 -12.92 -8.27
CA GLU A 358 -14.50 -11.49 -8.50
C GLU A 358 -15.35 -10.91 -7.36
N ALA A 359 -16.33 -11.68 -6.85
CA ALA A 359 -17.21 -11.23 -5.78
C ALA A 359 -16.42 -10.97 -4.46
N ASP A 360 -15.46 -11.83 -4.12
CA ASP A 360 -14.60 -11.64 -2.95
C ASP A 360 -13.69 -10.42 -3.14
N SER A 361 -13.17 -10.22 -4.35
CA SER A 361 -12.35 -9.04 -4.69
C SER A 361 -13.16 -7.74 -4.55
N ILE A 362 -14.40 -7.69 -5.04
CA ILE A 362 -15.31 -6.55 -4.88
C ILE A 362 -15.60 -6.29 -3.39
N ALA A 363 -15.79 -7.34 -2.58
CA ALA A 363 -16.01 -7.18 -1.15
C ALA A 363 -14.80 -6.53 -0.45
N VAL A 364 -13.58 -6.94 -0.79
CA VAL A 364 -12.34 -6.31 -0.28
C VAL A 364 -12.20 -4.85 -0.72
N MET A 365 -12.53 -4.55 -1.99
CA MET A 365 -12.51 -3.18 -2.51
C MET A 365 -13.51 -2.29 -1.78
N ASN A 366 -14.73 -2.78 -1.53
CA ASN A 366 -15.73 -2.05 -0.77
C ASN A 366 -15.27 -1.80 0.67
N GLU A 367 -14.74 -2.81 1.36
CA GLU A 367 -14.21 -2.68 2.71
C GLU A 367 -13.11 -1.60 2.77
N PHE A 368 -12.18 -1.60 1.82
CA PHE A 368 -11.12 -0.60 1.74
C PHE A 368 -11.67 0.81 1.57
N TYR A 369 -12.48 1.04 0.54
CA TYR A 369 -12.97 2.39 0.23
C TYR A 369 -13.97 2.90 1.28
N GLU A 370 -14.81 2.04 1.85
CA GLU A 370 -15.68 2.41 2.97
C GLU A 370 -14.88 2.80 4.21
N THR A 371 -13.81 2.04 4.49
CA THR A 371 -12.96 2.29 5.66
C THR A 371 -12.13 3.55 5.51
N PHE A 372 -11.44 3.75 4.39
CA PHE A 372 -10.41 4.78 4.25
C PHE A 372 -10.87 6.03 3.48
N TYR A 373 -11.93 5.92 2.68
CA TYR A 373 -12.39 6.99 1.79
C TYR A 373 -13.87 7.33 1.91
N GLY A 374 -14.63 6.58 2.72
CA GLY A 374 -16.01 6.90 3.07
C GLY A 374 -17.05 6.65 1.97
N PHE A 375 -16.77 5.83 0.95
CA PHE A 375 -17.73 5.47 -0.09
C PHE A 375 -17.69 3.98 -0.45
N THR A 376 -18.80 3.44 -0.97
CA THR A 376 -18.87 2.06 -1.49
C THR A 376 -18.43 2.05 -2.96
N TYR A 377 -17.43 1.20 -3.31
CA TYR A 377 -16.86 1.14 -4.66
C TYR A 377 -17.84 0.54 -5.69
N ARG A 378 -18.52 -0.55 -5.34
CA ARG A 378 -19.54 -1.23 -6.16
C ARG A 378 -20.74 -1.62 -5.32
N GLU A 379 -21.94 -1.38 -5.82
CA GLU A 379 -23.16 -1.98 -5.24
C GLU A 379 -23.20 -3.48 -5.59
N ASN A 380 -23.55 -4.32 -4.59
CA ASN A 380 -23.70 -5.77 -4.75
C ASN A 380 -24.94 -6.15 -5.54
#